data_ea193011e97a242334d281cadc2e3199
#
_entry.id   ea193011e97a242334d281cadc2e3199
#
_cell.length_a   1.000
_cell.length_b   1.000
_cell.length_c   1.000
_cell.angle_alpha   90.00
_cell.angle_beta   90.00
_cell.angle_gamma   90.00
#
_symmetry.space_group_name_H-M   'P 1'
#
loop_
_entity.id
_entity.type
_entity.pdbx_description
1 polymer ?
#
loop_
_entity_poly.entity_id
_entity_poly.type
_entity_poly.pdbx_seq_one_letter_code
_entity_poly.pdbx_strand_id
1 'polypeptide(L)'
;PESNDFTTQKVLPSKFYGDFFKLHDSLINLKLDSNGIFISHNVVFPIPKEEMKLLQTYIKGDSVYGIKSNKGLPFKSINDTIYALLSQQYPIYSNDSLSSFMVFEDQVFLFNKTTDTLHTVIKLSLHQDTLFLVESDPSIFSDSIISNVHLINHLNPYYLLSKSEKKWKTFIKNKGFNDTTLYLKK
;
A
#
# COMPACT_ATOMS: atom_id res chain seq x y z
N PRO A 1 -21.77 8.64 29.89
CA PRO A 1 -20.48 8.56 29.26
C PRO A 1 -20.59 7.50 28.18
N GLU A 2 -20.90 7.97 26.99
CA GLU A 2 -20.95 7.10 25.82
C GLU A 2 -19.50 6.79 25.44
N SER A 3 -19.12 5.54 25.59
CA SER A 3 -17.86 5.03 25.05
C SER A 3 -18.02 4.96 23.54
N ASN A 4 -17.72 6.07 22.86
CA ASN A 4 -17.56 6.08 21.41
C ASN A 4 -16.20 5.45 21.06
N ASP A 5 -16.03 4.19 21.41
CA ASP A 5 -14.90 3.40 20.98
C ASP A 5 -15.17 3.01 19.53
N PHE A 6 -14.41 3.65 18.62
CA PHE A 6 -14.29 3.15 17.25
C PHE A 6 -13.92 1.68 17.31
N THR A 7 -14.81 0.83 16.85
CA THR A 7 -14.53 -0.60 16.74
C THR A 7 -13.44 -0.79 15.69
N THR A 8 -12.23 -0.97 16.18
CA THR A 8 -11.13 -1.38 15.32
C THR A 8 -11.41 -2.81 14.84
N GLN A 9 -11.38 -2.99 13.52
CA GLN A 9 -11.54 -4.29 12.89
C GLN A 9 -10.16 -4.79 12.45
N LYS A 10 -10.03 -6.11 12.34
CA LYS A 10 -8.81 -6.76 11.84
C LYS A 10 -8.96 -7.35 10.43
N VAL A 11 -10.19 -7.56 9.98
CA VAL A 11 -10.46 -8.15 8.66
C VAL A 11 -11.08 -7.10 7.75
N LEU A 12 -10.40 -6.82 6.65
CA LEU A 12 -10.85 -5.86 5.64
C LEU A 12 -12.24 -6.27 5.09
N PRO A 13 -13.19 -5.33 4.90
CA PRO A 13 -14.48 -5.65 4.30
C PRO A 13 -14.32 -6.25 2.90
N SER A 14 -15.03 -7.35 2.64
CA SER A 14 -14.89 -8.12 1.39
C SER A 14 -15.18 -7.33 0.11
N LYS A 15 -15.96 -6.25 0.19
CA LYS A 15 -16.21 -5.35 -0.94
C LYS A 15 -14.93 -4.73 -1.51
N PHE A 16 -13.87 -4.63 -0.71
CA PHE A 16 -12.57 -4.12 -1.15
C PHE A 16 -11.67 -5.20 -1.76
N TYR A 17 -12.05 -6.50 -1.68
CA TYR A 17 -11.19 -7.57 -2.17
C TYR A 17 -11.02 -7.52 -3.69
N GLY A 18 -9.80 -7.73 -4.12
CA GLY A 18 -9.43 -7.78 -5.52
C GLY A 18 -7.97 -7.48 -5.78
N ASP A 19 -7.64 -7.63 -7.05
CA ASP A 19 -6.36 -7.22 -7.60
C ASP A 19 -6.56 -5.92 -8.38
N PHE A 20 -5.70 -4.96 -8.13
CA PHE A 20 -5.74 -3.62 -8.71
C PHE A 20 -4.38 -3.26 -9.28
N PHE A 21 -4.33 -2.44 -10.31
CA PHE A 21 -3.09 -1.85 -10.82
C PHE A 21 -3.12 -0.33 -10.70
N LYS A 22 -1.98 0.27 -10.41
CA LYS A 22 -1.86 1.72 -10.29
C LYS A 22 -2.15 2.38 -11.63
N LEU A 23 -3.01 3.39 -11.62
CA LEU A 23 -3.31 4.18 -12.82
C LEU A 23 -2.01 4.83 -13.33
N HIS A 24 -1.76 4.70 -14.61
CA HIS A 24 -0.54 5.16 -15.31
C HIS A 24 0.76 4.42 -14.93
N ASP A 25 0.70 3.37 -14.10
CA ASP A 25 1.86 2.52 -13.80
C ASP A 25 1.44 1.08 -13.52
N SER A 26 1.28 0.30 -14.59
CA SER A 26 0.86 -1.11 -14.49
C SER A 26 1.89 -2.03 -13.81
N LEU A 27 3.09 -1.54 -13.54
CA LEU A 27 4.13 -2.28 -12.81
C LEU A 27 3.88 -2.25 -11.29
N ILE A 28 3.02 -1.36 -10.82
CA ILE A 28 2.61 -1.31 -9.40
C ILE A 28 1.21 -1.90 -9.28
N ASN A 29 1.10 -2.95 -8.46
CA ASN A 29 -0.17 -3.62 -8.21
C ASN A 29 -0.48 -3.63 -6.73
N LEU A 30 -1.77 -3.55 -6.39
CA LEU A 30 -2.30 -3.80 -5.06
C LEU A 30 -3.13 -5.07 -5.09
N LYS A 31 -2.95 -5.90 -4.07
CA LYS A 31 -3.82 -7.03 -3.76
C LYS A 31 -4.45 -6.80 -2.41
N LEU A 32 -5.78 -6.87 -2.37
CA LEU A 32 -6.57 -6.74 -1.15
C LEU A 32 -7.33 -8.05 -0.94
N ASP A 33 -7.12 -8.68 0.19
CA ASP A 33 -7.82 -9.92 0.56
C ASP A 33 -8.06 -10.02 2.08
N SER A 34 -8.51 -11.17 2.56
CA SER A 34 -8.76 -11.42 3.98
C SER A 34 -7.50 -11.36 4.84
N ASN A 35 -6.31 -11.49 4.26
CA ASN A 35 -5.03 -11.48 4.96
C ASN A 35 -4.45 -10.06 5.08
N GLY A 36 -4.91 -9.13 4.22
CA GLY A 36 -4.43 -7.77 4.28
C GLY A 36 -4.41 -7.02 2.95
N ILE A 37 -3.55 -6.03 2.89
CA ILE A 37 -3.30 -5.19 1.73
C ILE A 37 -1.83 -5.28 1.39
N PHE A 38 -1.55 -5.71 0.17
CA PHE A 38 -0.20 -5.94 -0.32
C PHE A 38 0.06 -5.12 -1.56
N ILE A 39 1.18 -4.39 -1.58
CA ILE A 39 1.67 -3.71 -2.78
C ILE A 39 2.76 -4.56 -3.43
N SER A 40 2.69 -4.70 -4.74
CA SER A 40 3.72 -5.36 -5.53
C SER A 40 4.35 -4.37 -6.49
N HIS A 41 5.67 -4.29 -6.45
CA HIS A 41 6.46 -3.57 -7.42
C HIS A 41 7.05 -4.58 -8.41
N ASN A 42 6.77 -4.38 -9.67
CA ASN A 42 7.25 -5.23 -10.75
C ASN A 42 8.32 -4.48 -11.54
N VAL A 43 9.42 -5.16 -11.83
CA VAL A 43 10.49 -4.63 -12.67
C VAL A 43 10.70 -5.58 -13.83
N VAL A 44 10.69 -5.05 -15.03
CA VAL A 44 10.93 -5.82 -16.24
C VAL A 44 12.36 -5.58 -16.70
N PHE A 45 13.13 -6.65 -16.83
CA PHE A 45 14.52 -6.62 -17.31
C PHE A 45 14.55 -7.14 -18.74
N PRO A 46 14.86 -6.31 -19.74
CA PRO A 46 15.15 -6.79 -21.07
C PRO A 46 16.54 -7.45 -21.11
N ILE A 47 16.60 -8.67 -21.60
CA ILE A 47 17.85 -9.45 -21.76
C ILE A 47 17.94 -9.88 -23.23
N PRO A 48 18.80 -9.29 -24.06
CA PRO A 48 19.07 -9.78 -25.40
C PRO A 48 19.59 -11.22 -25.34
N LYS A 49 19.06 -12.12 -26.16
CA LYS A 49 19.47 -13.55 -26.15
C LYS A 49 20.96 -13.72 -26.39
N GLU A 50 21.55 -12.89 -27.22
CA GLU A 50 22.99 -12.89 -27.50
C GLU A 50 23.84 -12.51 -26.28
N GLU A 51 23.29 -11.71 -25.34
CA GLU A 51 23.99 -11.27 -24.13
C GLU A 51 23.84 -12.24 -22.97
N MET A 52 22.98 -13.24 -23.06
CA MET A 52 22.71 -14.16 -21.95
C MET A 52 23.97 -14.80 -21.38
N LYS A 53 24.87 -15.20 -22.22
CA LYS A 53 26.17 -15.81 -21.81
C LYS A 53 27.03 -14.80 -21.05
N LEU A 54 27.09 -13.55 -21.55
CA LEU A 54 27.85 -12.46 -20.91
C LEU A 54 27.22 -12.11 -19.53
N LEU A 55 25.91 -12.04 -19.47
CA LEU A 55 25.17 -11.75 -18.24
C LEU A 55 25.09 -12.96 -17.30
N GLN A 56 25.71 -14.07 -17.65
CA GLN A 56 25.72 -15.30 -16.87
C GLN A 56 24.29 -15.74 -16.51
N THR A 57 23.39 -15.75 -17.49
CA THR A 57 22.00 -16.19 -17.34
C THR A 57 21.71 -17.39 -18.24
N TYR A 58 20.74 -18.20 -17.81
CA TYR A 58 20.24 -19.34 -18.58
C TYR A 58 18.75 -19.54 -18.40
N ILE A 59 18.12 -20.21 -19.35
CA ILE A 59 16.70 -20.53 -19.31
C ILE A 59 16.52 -21.96 -18.82
N LYS A 60 15.53 -22.16 -17.94
CA LYS A 60 15.03 -23.47 -17.53
C LYS A 60 13.51 -23.38 -17.38
N GLY A 61 12.80 -24.11 -18.26
CA GLY A 61 11.33 -24.02 -18.33
C GLY A 61 10.89 -22.62 -18.77
N ASP A 62 9.99 -22.03 -18.03
CA ASP A 62 9.41 -20.71 -18.23
C ASP A 62 10.12 -19.60 -17.44
N SER A 63 11.31 -19.89 -16.94
CA SER A 63 12.06 -18.98 -16.07
C SER A 63 13.50 -18.78 -16.54
N VAL A 64 14.01 -17.57 -16.35
CA VAL A 64 15.42 -17.22 -16.54
C VAL A 64 16.10 -17.15 -15.18
N TYR A 65 17.31 -17.71 -15.12
CA TYR A 65 18.13 -17.81 -13.90
C TYR A 65 19.48 -17.12 -14.12
N GLY A 66 19.98 -16.43 -13.11
CA GLY A 66 21.40 -16.14 -13.02
C GLY A 66 22.19 -17.36 -12.55
N ILE A 67 23.43 -17.55 -13.01
CA ILE A 67 24.26 -18.74 -12.66
C ILE A 67 24.39 -18.93 -11.14
N LYS A 68 24.39 -17.83 -10.38
CA LYS A 68 24.51 -17.86 -8.91
C LYS A 68 23.15 -17.76 -8.18
N SER A 69 22.04 -17.80 -8.92
CA SER A 69 20.70 -17.62 -8.35
C SER A 69 19.90 -18.93 -8.35
N ASN A 70 19.38 -19.30 -7.22
CA ASN A 70 18.42 -20.42 -7.11
C ASN A 70 16.99 -19.99 -7.45
N LYS A 71 16.73 -18.67 -7.61
CA LYS A 71 15.41 -18.13 -7.91
C LYS A 71 15.35 -17.76 -9.39
N GLY A 72 14.48 -18.44 -10.13
CA GLY A 72 14.13 -18.11 -11.49
C GLY A 72 13.15 -16.95 -11.56
N LEU A 73 13.31 -16.09 -12.56
CA LEU A 73 12.36 -15.03 -12.88
C LEU A 73 11.51 -15.48 -14.06
N PRO A 74 10.17 -15.43 -13.97
CA PRO A 74 9.31 -15.69 -15.13
C PRO A 74 9.63 -14.67 -16.22
N PHE A 75 9.48 -15.09 -17.46
CA PHE A 75 9.78 -14.23 -18.60
C PHE A 75 8.80 -14.38 -19.75
N LYS A 76 8.81 -13.38 -20.65
CA LYS A 76 8.24 -13.47 -22.00
C LYS A 76 9.35 -13.24 -23.00
N SER A 77 9.36 -14.03 -24.09
CA SER A 77 10.28 -13.81 -25.21
C SER A 77 9.53 -13.08 -26.32
N ILE A 78 10.10 -11.96 -26.76
CA ILE A 78 9.59 -11.20 -27.91
C ILE A 78 10.80 -10.97 -28.82
N ASN A 79 10.73 -11.50 -30.03
CA ASN A 79 11.86 -11.53 -30.97
C ASN A 79 13.12 -12.12 -30.31
N ASP A 80 14.22 -11.41 -30.33
CA ASP A 80 15.50 -11.83 -29.77
C ASP A 80 15.77 -11.28 -28.35
N THR A 81 14.70 -10.83 -27.67
CA THR A 81 14.81 -10.28 -26.32
C THR A 81 13.91 -11.06 -25.35
N ILE A 82 14.46 -11.38 -24.21
CA ILE A 82 13.78 -11.96 -23.06
C ILE A 82 13.45 -10.83 -22.10
N TYR A 83 12.17 -10.72 -21.73
CA TYR A 83 11.69 -9.77 -20.73
C TYR A 83 11.42 -10.50 -19.43
N ALA A 84 12.41 -10.53 -18.55
CA ALA A 84 12.31 -11.16 -17.24
C ALA A 84 11.58 -10.25 -16.25
N LEU A 85 10.66 -10.83 -15.46
CA LEU A 85 9.85 -10.11 -14.50
C LEU A 85 10.32 -10.40 -13.07
N LEU A 86 10.79 -9.38 -12.38
CA LEU A 86 11.00 -9.41 -10.93
C LEU A 86 9.80 -8.75 -10.25
N SER A 87 9.12 -9.52 -9.41
CA SER A 87 8.05 -9.01 -8.57
C SER A 87 8.47 -9.06 -7.10
N GLN A 88 8.36 -7.93 -6.43
CA GLN A 88 8.56 -7.81 -4.98
C GLN A 88 7.25 -7.36 -4.34
N GLN A 89 6.78 -8.11 -3.35
CA GLN A 89 5.55 -7.82 -2.64
C GLN A 89 5.85 -7.40 -1.20
N TYR A 90 5.17 -6.35 -0.75
CA TYR A 90 5.28 -5.79 0.59
C TYR A 90 3.88 -5.64 1.20
N PRO A 91 3.70 -5.95 2.48
CA PRO A 91 2.45 -5.64 3.17
C PRO A 91 2.36 -4.13 3.44
N ILE A 92 1.25 -3.51 3.04
CA ILE A 92 0.82 -2.20 3.55
C ILE A 92 0.08 -2.41 4.88
N TYR A 93 -0.72 -3.48 4.93
CA TYR A 93 -1.46 -3.93 6.09
C TYR A 93 -1.50 -5.45 6.11
N SER A 94 -1.31 -6.07 7.27
CA SER A 94 -1.44 -7.51 7.48
C SER A 94 -2.20 -7.78 8.77
N ASN A 95 -3.02 -8.83 8.79
CA ASN A 95 -3.80 -9.23 9.96
C ASN A 95 -2.94 -9.61 11.18
N ASP A 96 -1.69 -9.99 10.94
CA ASP A 96 -0.69 -10.34 11.97
C ASP A 96 0.01 -9.09 12.50
N SER A 97 -0.17 -7.93 11.84
CA SER A 97 0.49 -6.70 12.22
C SER A 97 -0.18 -6.05 13.44
N LEU A 98 0.55 -5.16 14.08
CA LEU A 98 0.03 -4.27 15.10
C LEU A 98 -0.88 -3.17 14.52
N SER A 99 -1.09 -3.21 13.21
CA SER A 99 -1.96 -2.29 12.48
C SER A 99 -3.42 -2.62 12.73
N SER A 100 -4.24 -1.60 12.71
CA SER A 100 -5.69 -1.71 12.83
C SER A 100 -6.35 -0.84 11.77
N PHE A 101 -7.61 -1.11 11.48
CA PHE A 101 -8.37 -0.23 10.63
C PHE A 101 -9.76 0.09 11.21
N MET A 102 -10.33 1.12 10.70
CA MET A 102 -11.66 1.60 11.02
C MET A 102 -12.47 1.74 9.74
N VAL A 103 -13.73 1.37 9.79
CA VAL A 103 -14.68 1.62 8.69
C VAL A 103 -15.58 2.78 9.09
N PHE A 104 -15.70 3.76 8.22
CA PHE A 104 -16.57 4.90 8.41
C PHE A 104 -17.16 5.33 7.06
N GLU A 105 -18.49 5.38 6.94
CA GLU A 105 -19.21 5.81 5.74
C GLU A 105 -18.64 5.16 4.45
N ASP A 106 -18.54 3.84 4.39
CA ASP A 106 -17.98 3.11 3.25
C ASP A 106 -16.48 3.32 2.95
N GLN A 107 -15.78 4.06 3.79
CA GLN A 107 -14.34 4.26 3.71
C GLN A 107 -13.62 3.42 4.76
N VAL A 108 -12.40 3.01 4.46
CA VAL A 108 -11.52 2.30 5.38
C VAL A 108 -10.34 3.20 5.71
N PHE A 109 -10.07 3.36 7.00
CA PHE A 109 -8.92 4.10 7.50
C PHE A 109 -7.95 3.12 8.14
N LEU A 110 -6.79 2.96 7.54
CA LEU A 110 -5.72 2.11 8.03
C LEU A 110 -4.82 2.92 8.95
N PHE A 111 -4.57 2.37 10.12
CA PHE A 111 -3.64 2.94 11.09
C PHE A 111 -2.41 2.05 11.15
N ASN A 112 -1.37 2.43 10.42
CA ASN A 112 -0.10 1.71 10.45
C ASN A 112 0.71 2.20 11.64
N LYS A 113 0.99 1.30 12.56
CA LYS A 113 1.85 1.57 13.69
C LYS A 113 3.31 1.62 13.22
N THR A 114 3.88 2.82 13.17
CA THR A 114 5.28 3.03 12.79
C THR A 114 6.21 2.88 13.99
N THR A 115 5.72 3.31 15.17
CA THR A 115 6.37 3.11 16.47
C THR A 115 5.29 2.88 17.52
N ASP A 116 5.65 2.70 18.80
CA ASP A 116 4.67 2.49 19.87
C ASP A 116 3.64 3.62 20.01
N THR A 117 3.94 4.79 19.49
CA THR A 117 3.10 5.99 19.62
C THR A 117 2.67 6.60 18.29
N LEU A 118 3.21 6.12 17.15
CA LEU A 118 3.03 6.77 15.85
C LEU A 118 2.24 5.89 14.90
N HIS A 119 1.26 6.50 14.26
CA HIS A 119 0.47 5.88 13.21
C HIS A 119 0.47 6.77 11.97
N THR A 120 0.79 6.19 10.82
CA THR A 120 0.39 6.78 9.55
C THR A 120 -1.04 6.37 9.25
N VAL A 121 -1.81 7.26 8.69
CA VAL A 121 -3.20 7.00 8.34
C VAL A 121 -3.34 6.99 6.83
N ILE A 122 -3.86 5.89 6.32
CA ILE A 122 -4.17 5.74 4.89
C ILE A 122 -5.68 5.55 4.79
N LYS A 123 -6.32 6.34 3.96
CA LYS A 123 -7.73 6.20 3.63
C LYS A 123 -7.88 5.39 2.35
N LEU A 124 -8.76 4.39 2.39
CA LEU A 124 -9.20 3.65 1.22
C LEU A 124 -10.68 3.92 0.96
N SER A 125 -11.00 4.18 -0.28
CA SER A 125 -12.38 4.21 -0.76
C SER A 125 -12.47 3.52 -2.11
N LEU A 126 -13.56 2.78 -2.32
CA LEU A 126 -13.82 2.09 -3.59
C LEU A 126 -15.05 2.72 -4.23
N HIS A 127 -14.89 3.17 -5.47
CA HIS A 127 -15.98 3.66 -6.28
C HIS A 127 -16.00 2.92 -7.60
N GLN A 128 -17.03 2.10 -7.81
CA GLN A 128 -17.07 1.14 -8.91
C GLN A 128 -15.82 0.24 -8.92
N ASP A 129 -15.03 0.27 -9.99
CA ASP A 129 -13.80 -0.51 -10.14
C ASP A 129 -12.52 0.31 -9.83
N THR A 130 -12.68 1.49 -9.26
CA THR A 130 -11.55 2.36 -8.91
C THR A 130 -11.36 2.42 -7.40
N LEU A 131 -10.20 1.98 -6.95
CA LEU A 131 -9.75 2.10 -5.57
C LEU A 131 -8.93 3.38 -5.43
N PHE A 132 -9.32 4.21 -4.49
CA PHE A 132 -8.63 5.44 -4.09
C PHE A 132 -7.84 5.12 -2.83
N LEU A 133 -6.53 5.29 -2.89
CA LEU A 133 -5.63 5.24 -1.74
C LEU A 133 -5.12 6.65 -1.50
N VAL A 134 -5.39 7.18 -0.32
CA VAL A 134 -5.05 8.56 0.04
C VAL A 134 -4.29 8.56 1.34
N GLU A 135 -3.08 9.09 1.32
CA GLU A 135 -2.28 9.25 2.52
C GLU A 135 -2.66 10.54 3.24
N SER A 136 -2.62 10.52 4.56
CA SER A 136 -2.82 11.72 5.35
C SER A 136 -1.63 12.67 5.17
N ASP A 137 -1.92 13.95 4.91
CA ASP A 137 -0.91 14.99 4.93
C ASP A 137 -0.81 15.60 6.34
N PRO A 138 0.29 15.37 7.04
CA PRO A 138 0.48 15.90 8.39
C PRO A 138 0.42 17.44 8.46
N SER A 139 0.73 18.15 7.38
CA SER A 139 0.72 19.61 7.33
C SER A 139 -0.68 20.22 7.44
N ILE A 140 -1.72 19.40 7.17
CA ILE A 140 -3.14 19.81 7.20
C ILE A 140 -3.80 19.47 8.53
N PHE A 141 -3.12 18.77 9.42
CA PHE A 141 -3.65 18.47 10.74
C PHE A 141 -3.86 19.77 11.52
N SER A 142 -5.12 20.15 11.66
CA SER A 142 -5.48 21.26 12.56
C SER A 142 -5.35 20.83 14.01
N ASP A 143 -5.08 21.77 14.90
CA ASP A 143 -4.99 21.56 16.36
C ASP A 143 -6.22 20.86 16.95
N SER A 144 -7.34 20.90 16.24
CA SER A 144 -8.58 20.24 16.65
C SER A 144 -8.52 18.71 16.62
N ILE A 145 -7.60 18.12 15.83
CA ILE A 145 -7.48 16.66 15.67
C ILE A 145 -6.26 16.15 16.40
N ILE A 146 -5.26 17.00 16.53
CA ILE A 146 -4.02 16.69 17.21
C ILE A 146 -4.28 16.81 18.71
N SER A 147 -4.19 15.70 19.43
CA SER A 147 -4.26 15.75 20.90
C SER A 147 -2.93 16.19 21.53
N ASN A 148 -1.81 15.86 20.86
CA ASN A 148 -0.47 16.30 21.26
C ASN A 148 0.48 16.29 20.04
N VAL A 149 1.34 17.28 19.94
CA VAL A 149 2.45 17.29 18.98
C VAL A 149 3.71 16.89 19.75
N HIS A 150 4.27 15.73 19.40
CA HIS A 150 5.58 15.35 19.89
C HIS A 150 6.64 15.65 18.83
N LEU A 151 7.47 16.64 19.09
CA LEU A 151 8.66 16.92 18.30
C LEU A 151 9.76 15.96 18.76
N ILE A 152 9.92 14.81 18.10
CA ILE A 152 11.02 13.89 18.40
C ILE A 152 12.31 14.34 17.70
N ASN A 153 12.18 15.02 16.55
CA ASN A 153 13.27 15.72 15.86
C ASN A 153 12.70 16.91 15.12
N HIS A 154 13.44 18.01 15.03
CA HIS A 154 13.05 19.24 14.32
C HIS A 154 12.72 19.05 12.83
N LEU A 155 12.98 17.86 12.28
CA LEU A 155 12.81 17.56 10.86
C LEU A 155 11.52 16.82 10.52
N ASN A 156 10.89 16.12 11.48
CA ASN A 156 9.63 15.40 11.25
C ASN A 156 8.74 15.51 12.50
N PRO A 157 7.75 16.39 12.50
CA PRO A 157 6.75 16.43 13.56
C PRO A 157 5.86 15.18 13.51
N TYR A 158 5.70 14.55 14.66
CA TYR A 158 4.76 13.44 14.81
C TYR A 158 3.50 13.91 15.51
N TYR A 159 2.35 13.48 15.01
CA TYR A 159 1.07 13.90 15.52
C TYR A 159 0.33 12.73 16.17
N LEU A 160 -0.10 12.90 17.41
CA LEU A 160 -1.03 11.98 18.06
C LEU A 160 -2.46 12.34 17.66
N LEU A 161 -3.08 11.45 16.91
CA LEU A 161 -4.44 11.64 16.45
C LEU A 161 -5.43 11.32 17.58
N SER A 162 -6.42 12.16 17.72
CA SER A 162 -7.51 11.94 18.68
C SER A 162 -8.35 10.73 18.29
N LYS A 163 -8.74 9.90 19.26
CA LYS A 163 -9.71 8.81 19.07
C LYS A 163 -11.17 9.29 18.98
N SER A 164 -11.41 10.60 19.05
CA SER A 164 -12.75 11.17 19.00
C SER A 164 -13.37 11.09 17.61
N GLU A 165 -14.48 10.39 17.46
CA GLU A 165 -15.26 10.31 16.23
C GLU A 165 -15.63 11.69 15.67
N LYS A 166 -16.03 12.62 16.53
CA LYS A 166 -16.37 13.99 16.12
C LYS A 166 -15.19 14.69 15.48
N LYS A 167 -13.99 14.54 16.03
CA LYS A 167 -12.76 15.11 15.48
C LYS A 167 -12.42 14.48 14.14
N TRP A 168 -12.56 13.16 14.00
CA TRP A 168 -12.36 12.47 12.73
C TRP A 168 -13.34 12.90 11.65
N LYS A 169 -14.63 13.01 11.97
CA LYS A 169 -15.63 13.53 11.02
C LYS A 169 -15.26 14.92 10.52
N THR A 170 -14.79 15.78 11.41
CA THR A 170 -14.34 17.13 11.04
C THR A 170 -13.11 17.09 10.13
N PHE A 171 -12.14 16.23 10.44
CA PHE A 171 -10.93 16.06 9.63
C PHE A 171 -11.24 15.57 8.22
N ILE A 172 -12.07 14.55 8.09
CA ILE A 172 -12.48 14.00 6.80
C ILE A 172 -13.18 15.09 5.97
N LYS A 173 -14.08 15.86 6.59
CA LYS A 173 -14.78 16.98 5.92
C LYS A 173 -13.85 18.10 5.49
N ASN A 174 -12.81 18.38 6.24
CA ASN A 174 -11.85 19.43 5.97
C ASN A 174 -10.74 19.02 4.99
N LYS A 175 -10.93 17.90 4.24
CA LYS A 175 -9.99 17.41 3.23
C LYS A 175 -8.59 17.12 3.79
N GLY A 176 -8.52 16.54 4.98
CA GLY A 176 -7.25 16.15 5.62
C GLY A 176 -6.44 15.05 4.90
N PHE A 177 -6.84 14.70 3.68
CA PHE A 177 -6.22 13.71 2.80
C PHE A 177 -6.07 14.31 1.42
N ASN A 178 -4.86 14.58 0.96
CA ASN A 178 -4.60 15.30 -0.28
C ASN A 178 -3.94 14.46 -1.37
N ASP A 179 -3.02 13.58 -1.02
CA ASP A 179 -2.31 12.76 -2.00
C ASP A 179 -3.10 11.52 -2.35
N THR A 180 -3.74 11.56 -3.51
CA THR A 180 -4.59 10.46 -3.98
C THR A 180 -3.87 9.64 -5.04
N THR A 181 -3.64 8.37 -4.76
CA THR A 181 -3.22 7.38 -5.75
C THR A 181 -4.42 6.56 -6.20
N LEU A 182 -4.60 6.42 -7.50
CA LEU A 182 -5.69 5.68 -8.11
C LEU A 182 -5.22 4.30 -8.57
N TYR A 183 -6.04 3.31 -8.28
CA TYR A 183 -5.85 1.93 -8.70
C TYR A 183 -7.11 1.41 -9.38
N LEU A 184 -6.95 0.77 -10.53
CA LEU A 184 -8.04 0.16 -11.28
C LEU A 184 -8.09 -1.34 -11.02
N LYS A 185 -9.30 -1.89 -10.88
CA LYS A 185 -9.51 -3.31 -10.70
C LYS A 185 -9.12 -4.06 -11.99
N LYS A 186 -8.47 -5.21 -11.82
CA LYS A 186 -8.15 -6.14 -12.92
C LYS A 186 -9.37 -6.86 -13.40
#